data_16152dcf46d1f0e4dbf0c582acf33890
#
_entry.id   16152dcf46d1f0e4dbf0c582acf33890
#
_cell.length_a   1.000
_cell.length_b   1.000
_cell.length_c   1.000
_cell.angle_alpha   90.00
_cell.angle_beta   90.00
_cell.angle_gamma   90.00
#
_symmetry.space_group_name_H-M   'P 1'
#
loop_
_entity.id
_entity.type
_entity.pdbx_description
1 polymer ?
#
loop_
_entity_poly.entity_id
_entity_poly.type
_entity_poly.pdbx_seq_one_letter_code
_entity_poly.pdbx_strand_id
1 'polypeptide(L)'
;DYYRLSADRRLLFGGACHYSGRDPVDIAAYMRPKMLKVFPQLATTAIEFQWGGKIGITANRFPQVGRLKQYPNVFYAQGYSGHGLNVTHWCARLLAEGIHAGTSPGLDIFSQVPHMTFPGGKALRSPLLALGMLWYRLRELMH
;
A
#
# COMPACT_ATOMS: atom_id res chain seq x y z
N ASP A 1 11.85 5.63 1.66
CA ASP A 1 11.92 5.11 3.03
C ASP A 1 11.20 6.08 3.97
N TYR A 2 10.68 5.57 5.07
CA TYR A 2 10.02 6.32 6.12
C TYR A 2 10.49 5.80 7.48
N TYR A 3 10.50 6.67 8.47
CA TYR A 3 10.96 6.30 9.82
C TYR A 3 10.34 7.19 10.89
N ARG A 4 10.24 6.65 12.08
CA ARG A 4 9.78 7.36 13.28
C ARG A 4 10.25 6.65 14.55
N LEU A 5 10.16 7.33 15.66
CA LEU A 5 10.31 6.69 16.97
C LEU A 5 8.94 6.19 17.47
N SER A 6 8.95 5.02 18.07
CA SER A 6 7.83 4.50 18.86
C SER A 6 7.76 5.21 20.23
N ALA A 7 6.68 4.97 20.98
CA ALA A 7 6.51 5.56 22.31
C ALA A 7 7.62 5.15 23.29
N ASP A 8 8.17 3.96 23.15
CA ASP A 8 9.29 3.43 23.92
C ASP A 8 10.67 3.73 23.28
N ARG A 9 10.72 4.71 22.39
CA ARG A 9 11.93 5.26 21.75
C ARG A 9 12.70 4.28 20.86
N ARG A 10 12.07 3.23 20.36
CA ARG A 10 12.67 2.38 19.32
C ARG A 10 12.51 3.02 17.95
N LEU A 11 13.53 2.90 17.11
CA LEU A 11 13.45 3.33 15.73
C LEU A 11 12.62 2.33 14.92
N LEU A 12 11.51 2.80 14.36
CA LEU A 12 10.78 2.11 13.31
C LEU A 12 11.29 2.62 11.96
N PHE A 13 11.85 1.73 11.15
CA PHE A 13 12.35 2.06 9.82
C PHE A 13 11.67 1.17 8.79
N GLY A 14 11.00 1.78 7.83
CA GLY A 14 10.26 1.09 6.80
C GLY A 14 10.53 1.65 5.41
N GLY A 15 10.22 0.86 4.43
CA GLY A 15 10.36 1.22 3.03
C GLY A 15 10.47 -0.01 2.15
N ALA A 16 10.88 0.22 0.92
CA ALA A 16 10.97 -0.75 -0.13
C ALA A 16 9.62 -1.39 -0.50
N CYS A 17 9.53 -1.88 -1.70
CA CYS A 17 8.37 -2.60 -2.21
C CYS A 17 8.86 -3.68 -3.19
N HIS A 18 8.36 -4.88 -3.03
CA HIS A 18 8.59 -5.97 -3.99
C HIS A 18 7.31 -6.24 -4.76
N TYR A 19 7.39 -6.14 -6.08
CA TYR A 19 6.25 -6.41 -6.97
C TYR A 19 6.06 -7.91 -7.27
N SER A 20 7.00 -8.76 -6.84
CA SER A 20 6.90 -10.22 -6.97
C SER A 20 5.81 -10.85 -6.08
N GLY A 21 5.29 -10.10 -5.10
CA GLY A 21 4.36 -10.60 -4.09
C GLY A 21 5.00 -11.54 -3.05
N ARG A 22 6.34 -11.60 -3.01
CA ARG A 22 7.10 -12.39 -2.03
C ARG A 22 7.91 -11.44 -1.16
N ASP A 23 7.90 -11.69 0.14
CA ASP A 23 8.78 -10.97 1.07
C ASP A 23 10.22 -11.53 0.98
N PRO A 24 11.26 -10.71 1.23
CA PRO A 24 12.61 -11.22 1.43
C PRO A 24 12.65 -12.26 2.56
N VAL A 25 13.50 -13.28 2.43
CA VAL A 25 13.68 -14.30 3.48
C VAL A 25 14.16 -13.67 4.79
N ASP A 26 15.06 -12.70 4.69
CA ASP A 26 15.53 -11.89 5.80
C ASP A 26 15.27 -10.41 5.49
N ILE A 27 14.22 -9.87 6.09
CA ILE A 27 13.80 -8.48 5.92
C ILE A 27 14.80 -7.54 6.59
N ALA A 28 15.37 -7.93 7.74
CA ALA A 28 16.34 -7.13 8.46
C ALA A 28 17.62 -6.97 7.62
N ALA A 29 18.16 -8.06 7.07
CA ALA A 29 19.32 -8.00 6.19
C ALA A 29 19.07 -7.17 4.93
N TYR A 30 17.85 -7.26 4.36
CA TYR A 30 17.44 -6.47 3.20
C TYR A 30 17.30 -4.98 3.49
N MET A 31 16.79 -4.61 4.67
CA MET A 31 16.52 -3.22 5.03
C MET A 31 17.72 -2.51 5.68
N ARG A 32 18.62 -3.26 6.34
CA ARG A 32 19.78 -2.68 7.05
C ARG A 32 20.63 -1.75 6.18
N PRO A 33 21.04 -2.09 4.95
CA PRO A 33 21.83 -1.18 4.10
C PRO A 33 21.09 0.13 3.78
N LYS A 34 19.75 0.10 3.67
CA LYS A 34 18.94 1.29 3.44
C LYS A 34 18.87 2.16 4.68
N MET A 35 18.67 1.55 5.84
CA MET A 35 18.69 2.23 7.13
C MET A 35 20.04 2.91 7.39
N LEU A 36 21.15 2.24 7.11
CA LEU A 36 22.50 2.77 7.36
C LEU A 36 22.88 3.91 6.42
N LYS A 37 22.23 4.07 5.28
CA LYS A 37 22.40 5.28 4.45
C LYS A 37 21.86 6.53 5.12
N VAL A 38 20.83 6.39 5.96
CA VAL A 38 20.20 7.50 6.71
C VAL A 38 20.77 7.62 8.11
N PHE A 39 21.05 6.49 8.75
CA PHE A 39 21.51 6.39 10.15
C PHE A 39 22.77 5.52 10.26
N PRO A 40 23.93 5.98 9.75
CA PRO A 40 25.17 5.19 9.77
C PRO A 40 25.64 4.83 11.19
N GLN A 41 25.28 5.63 12.18
CA GLN A 41 25.60 5.40 13.60
C GLN A 41 24.92 4.16 14.19
N LEU A 42 23.92 3.58 13.51
CA LEU A 42 23.21 2.39 13.96
C LEU A 42 23.80 1.08 13.40
N ALA A 43 25.02 1.10 12.89
CA ALA A 43 25.64 -0.06 12.24
C ALA A 43 25.71 -1.30 13.14
N THR A 44 25.95 -1.11 14.43
CA THR A 44 26.06 -2.17 15.43
C THR A 44 24.76 -2.43 16.21
N THR A 45 23.73 -1.63 15.96
CA THR A 45 22.44 -1.75 16.69
C THR A 45 21.69 -3.01 16.25
N ALA A 46 21.21 -3.76 17.24
CA ALA A 46 20.37 -4.93 16.99
C ALA A 46 19.01 -4.53 16.40
N ILE A 47 18.51 -5.34 15.48
CA ILE A 47 17.13 -5.24 14.99
C ILE A 47 16.32 -6.27 15.78
N GLU A 48 15.42 -5.81 16.63
CA GLU A 48 14.61 -6.66 17.50
C GLU A 48 13.43 -7.30 16.78
N PHE A 49 12.84 -6.55 15.85
CA PHE A 49 11.64 -6.97 15.12
C PHE A 49 11.79 -6.69 13.63
N GLN A 50 11.28 -7.59 12.82
CA GLN A 50 11.18 -7.42 11.39
C GLN A 50 9.84 -7.99 10.90
N TRP A 51 9.21 -7.30 9.97
CA TRP A 51 7.97 -7.79 9.35
C TRP A 51 7.76 -7.17 7.98
N GLY A 52 7.02 -7.85 7.15
CA GLY A 52 6.52 -7.35 5.88
C GLY A 52 5.01 -7.35 5.84
N GLY A 53 4.45 -6.77 4.81
CA GLY A 53 3.02 -6.75 4.60
C GLY A 53 2.66 -6.50 3.14
N LYS A 54 1.50 -6.99 2.74
CA LYS A 54 0.98 -6.76 1.39
C LYS A 54 0.15 -5.48 1.38
N ILE A 55 0.39 -4.63 0.39
CA ILE A 55 -0.41 -3.44 0.14
C ILE A 55 -1.28 -3.65 -1.10
N GLY A 56 -2.51 -3.17 -1.04
CA GLY A 56 -3.39 -3.10 -2.20
C GLY A 56 -3.06 -1.88 -3.05
N ILE A 57 -2.70 -2.11 -4.32
CA ILE A 57 -2.41 -1.05 -5.28
C ILE A 57 -3.44 -1.11 -6.40
N THR A 58 -4.16 -0.03 -6.60
CA THR A 58 -5.06 0.15 -7.73
C THR A 58 -4.31 0.73 -8.93
N ALA A 59 -4.77 0.46 -10.15
CA ALA A 59 -4.12 0.94 -11.36
C ALA A 59 -4.10 2.48 -11.44
N ASN A 60 -5.17 3.12 -11.02
CA ASN A 60 -5.32 4.59 -10.99
C ASN A 60 -4.83 5.24 -9.71
N ARG A 61 -4.31 4.46 -8.74
CA ARG A 61 -3.83 4.89 -7.42
C ARG A 61 -4.91 5.46 -6.47
N PHE A 62 -6.16 5.52 -6.89
CA PHE A 62 -7.27 5.91 -6.02
C PHE A 62 -7.77 4.72 -5.19
N PRO A 63 -8.16 4.92 -3.93
CA PRO A 63 -8.79 3.87 -3.15
C PRO A 63 -10.15 3.48 -3.75
N GLN A 64 -10.48 2.21 -3.67
CA GLN A 64 -11.83 1.73 -3.93
C GLN A 64 -12.67 1.91 -2.68
N VAL A 65 -13.71 2.72 -2.74
CA VAL A 65 -14.64 2.96 -1.64
C VAL A 65 -16.06 2.78 -2.15
N GLY A 66 -16.87 2.04 -1.43
CA GLY A 66 -18.24 1.81 -1.87
C GLY A 66 -18.97 0.73 -1.07
N ARG A 67 -20.08 0.27 -1.63
CA ARG A 67 -20.86 -0.88 -1.14
C ARG A 67 -21.06 -1.93 -2.23
N LEU A 68 -21.18 -3.16 -1.84
CA LEU A 68 -21.41 -4.25 -2.80
C LEU A 68 -22.84 -4.16 -3.35
N LYS A 69 -22.97 -4.23 -4.68
CA LYS A 69 -24.30 -4.20 -5.34
C LYS A 69 -25.18 -5.38 -4.94
N GLN A 70 -24.56 -6.58 -4.77
CA GLN A 70 -25.28 -7.81 -4.38
C GLN A 70 -25.61 -7.85 -2.89
N TYR A 71 -24.86 -7.12 -2.06
CA TYR A 71 -25.01 -7.08 -0.61
C TYR A 71 -24.94 -5.63 -0.14
N PRO A 72 -26.04 -4.86 -0.21
CA PRO A 72 -26.03 -3.42 0.07
C PRO A 72 -25.63 -3.04 1.49
N ASN A 73 -25.66 -4.00 2.41
CA ASN A 73 -25.19 -3.86 3.80
C ASN A 73 -23.68 -4.09 3.96
N VAL A 74 -22.96 -4.47 2.89
CA VAL A 74 -21.52 -4.67 2.92
C VAL A 74 -20.82 -3.47 2.28
N PHE A 75 -20.11 -2.71 3.12
CA PHE A 75 -19.32 -1.57 2.71
C PHE A 75 -17.84 -1.94 2.67
N TYR A 76 -17.07 -1.28 1.82
CA TYR A 76 -15.64 -1.54 1.70
C TYR A 76 -14.84 -0.26 1.40
N ALA A 77 -13.61 -0.23 1.89
CA ALA A 77 -12.59 0.71 1.49
C ALA A 77 -11.25 -0.04 1.41
N GLN A 78 -10.60 -0.02 0.25
CA GLN A 78 -9.41 -0.80 -0.02
C GLN A 78 -8.53 -0.16 -1.11
N GLY A 79 -7.32 -0.71 -1.31
CA GLY A 79 -6.47 -0.30 -2.43
C GLY A 79 -5.84 1.08 -2.24
N TYR A 80 -5.38 1.38 -1.04
CA TYR A 80 -4.80 2.69 -0.69
C TYR A 80 -3.44 2.99 -1.33
N SER A 81 -2.87 2.07 -2.08
CA SER A 81 -1.65 2.27 -2.89
C SER A 81 -0.45 2.83 -2.10
N GLY A 82 -0.34 2.51 -0.81
CA GLY A 82 0.71 2.98 0.08
C GLY A 82 0.41 4.31 0.80
N HIS A 83 -0.73 4.95 0.54
CA HIS A 83 -1.14 6.23 1.15
C HIS A 83 -2.21 6.07 2.24
N GLY A 84 -2.28 4.88 2.86
CA GLY A 84 -3.34 4.56 3.82
C GLY A 84 -3.46 5.53 4.99
N LEU A 85 -2.34 5.96 5.57
CA LEU A 85 -2.34 6.79 6.79
C LEU A 85 -3.17 8.07 6.68
N ASN A 86 -3.09 8.77 5.55
CA ASN A 86 -3.82 10.03 5.36
C ASN A 86 -5.21 9.85 4.73
N VAL A 87 -5.43 8.75 4.02
CA VAL A 87 -6.67 8.57 3.24
C VAL A 87 -7.71 7.71 3.97
N THR A 88 -7.27 6.78 4.85
CA THR A 88 -8.18 5.88 5.56
C THR A 88 -9.21 6.60 6.42
N HIS A 89 -8.83 7.67 7.12
CA HIS A 89 -9.75 8.45 7.96
C HIS A 89 -10.86 9.09 7.13
N TRP A 90 -10.49 9.62 5.98
CA TRP A 90 -11.46 10.22 5.08
C TRP A 90 -12.40 9.17 4.48
N CYS A 91 -11.86 8.04 4.00
CA CYS A 91 -12.67 6.92 3.51
C CYS A 91 -13.61 6.38 4.61
N ALA A 92 -13.11 6.24 5.84
CA ALA A 92 -13.91 5.80 6.97
C ALA A 92 -15.08 6.76 7.26
N ARG A 93 -14.85 8.07 7.16
CA ARG A 93 -15.91 9.07 7.29
C ARG A 93 -16.99 8.88 6.23
N LEU A 94 -16.62 8.72 4.96
CA LEU A 94 -17.58 8.50 3.87
C LEU A 94 -18.42 7.24 4.11
N LEU A 95 -17.78 6.15 4.57
CA LEU A 95 -18.49 4.93 4.91
C LEU A 95 -19.43 5.12 6.09
N ALA A 96 -18.99 5.81 7.15
CA ALA A 96 -19.81 6.09 8.32
C ALA A 96 -21.04 6.93 7.98
N GLU A 97 -20.89 7.96 7.16
CA GLU A 97 -21.99 8.78 6.64
C GLU A 97 -22.98 7.91 5.83
N GLY A 98 -22.46 7.08 4.92
CA GLY A 98 -23.28 6.18 4.11
C GLY A 98 -24.02 5.11 4.92
N ILE A 99 -23.41 4.59 5.98
CA ILE A 99 -24.02 3.61 6.89
C ILE A 99 -25.12 4.28 7.73
N HIS A 100 -24.83 5.47 8.27
CA HIS A 100 -25.77 6.18 9.16
C HIS A 100 -26.99 6.73 8.42
N ALA A 101 -26.77 7.39 7.29
CA ALA A 101 -27.83 8.08 6.55
C ALA A 101 -28.38 7.26 5.36
N GLY A 102 -27.85 6.07 5.10
CA GLY A 102 -28.19 5.25 3.93
C GLY A 102 -27.61 5.76 2.60
N THR A 103 -27.13 7.00 2.56
CA THR A 103 -26.52 7.66 1.39
C THR A 103 -25.50 8.69 1.84
N SER A 104 -24.52 8.96 1.01
CA SER A 104 -23.52 10.01 1.23
C SER A 104 -23.07 10.51 -0.15
N PRO A 105 -23.21 11.82 -0.45
CA PRO A 105 -22.75 12.37 -1.72
C PRO A 105 -21.27 12.07 -2.01
N GLY A 106 -20.44 12.09 -0.99
CA GLY A 106 -19.03 11.73 -1.12
C GLY A 106 -18.83 10.24 -1.44
N LEU A 107 -19.56 9.35 -0.78
CA LEU A 107 -19.51 7.91 -1.06
C LEU A 107 -19.99 7.62 -2.47
N ASP A 108 -21.06 8.27 -2.92
CA ASP A 108 -21.63 8.11 -4.26
C ASP A 108 -20.64 8.52 -5.34
N ILE A 109 -19.94 9.66 -5.16
CA ILE A 109 -18.89 10.11 -6.07
C ILE A 109 -17.73 9.10 -6.11
N PHE A 110 -17.23 8.67 -4.95
CA PHE A 110 -16.09 7.75 -4.88
C PHE A 110 -16.40 6.36 -5.39
N SER A 111 -17.63 5.88 -5.19
CA SER A 111 -18.08 4.58 -5.69
C SER A 111 -18.14 4.52 -7.22
N GLN A 112 -18.17 5.67 -7.89
CA GLN A 112 -18.19 5.79 -9.35
C GLN A 112 -16.78 5.91 -9.96
N VAL A 113 -15.73 6.06 -9.15
CA VAL A 113 -14.35 6.08 -9.68
C VAL A 113 -14.08 4.75 -10.39
N PRO A 114 -13.73 4.79 -11.70
CA PRO A 114 -13.53 3.57 -12.46
C PRO A 114 -12.26 2.85 -11.99
N HIS A 115 -12.39 1.57 -11.71
CA HIS A 115 -11.27 0.71 -11.37
C HIS A 115 -11.13 -0.40 -12.39
N MET A 116 -9.99 -0.43 -13.05
CA MET A 116 -9.68 -1.44 -14.04
C MET A 116 -9.37 -2.78 -13.36
N THR A 117 -10.00 -3.84 -13.83
CA THR A 117 -9.59 -5.19 -13.48
C THR A 117 -8.26 -5.50 -14.14
N PHE A 118 -7.29 -5.98 -13.38
CA PHE A 118 -5.97 -6.26 -13.92
C PHE A 118 -6.05 -7.36 -14.99
N PRO A 119 -5.44 -7.17 -16.19
CA PRO A 119 -5.45 -8.16 -17.26
C PRO A 119 -4.91 -9.51 -16.79
N GLY A 120 -5.60 -10.60 -17.10
CA GLY A 120 -5.22 -11.96 -16.68
C GLY A 120 -5.49 -12.30 -15.20
N GLY A 121 -6.23 -11.44 -14.47
CA GLY A 121 -6.72 -11.69 -13.11
C GLY A 121 -5.61 -12.00 -12.10
N LYS A 122 -5.88 -12.91 -11.16
CA LYS A 122 -4.94 -13.26 -10.08
C LYS A 122 -3.65 -13.94 -10.58
N ALA A 123 -3.73 -14.70 -11.65
CA ALA A 123 -2.59 -15.51 -12.15
C ALA A 123 -1.51 -14.64 -12.81
N LEU A 124 -1.90 -13.65 -13.61
CA LEU A 124 -0.96 -12.87 -14.41
C LEU A 124 -0.60 -11.52 -13.78
N ARG A 125 -1.31 -11.06 -12.73
CA ARG A 125 -1.08 -9.73 -12.15
C ARG A 125 0.35 -9.51 -11.66
N SER A 126 0.94 -10.48 -10.94
CA SER A 126 2.30 -10.33 -10.40
C SER A 126 3.37 -10.36 -11.49
N PRO A 127 3.39 -11.33 -12.43
CA PRO A 127 4.38 -11.33 -13.50
C PRO A 127 4.24 -10.15 -14.45
N LEU A 128 3.02 -9.74 -14.82
CA LEU A 128 2.83 -8.57 -15.69
C LEU A 128 3.20 -7.26 -14.99
N LEU A 129 2.90 -7.13 -13.71
CA LEU A 129 3.32 -5.97 -12.92
C LEU A 129 4.85 -5.90 -12.81
N ALA A 130 5.51 -7.03 -12.55
CA ALA A 130 6.97 -7.10 -12.48
C ALA A 130 7.62 -6.71 -13.82
N LEU A 131 7.09 -7.21 -14.94
CA LEU A 131 7.54 -6.84 -16.29
C LEU A 131 7.34 -5.35 -16.57
N GLY A 132 6.18 -4.79 -16.23
CA GLY A 132 5.91 -3.37 -16.38
C GLY A 132 6.87 -2.50 -15.57
N MET A 133 7.15 -2.87 -14.31
CA MET A 133 8.09 -2.15 -13.47
C MET A 133 9.54 -2.28 -13.96
N LEU A 134 9.92 -3.44 -14.51
CA LEU A 134 11.22 -3.62 -15.14
C LEU A 134 11.37 -2.72 -16.37
N TRP A 135 10.33 -2.64 -17.20
CA TRP A 135 10.31 -1.74 -18.35
C TRP A 135 10.50 -0.27 -17.96
N TYR A 136 9.78 0.23 -16.95
CA TYR A 136 9.95 1.60 -16.47
C TYR A 136 11.35 1.85 -15.92
N ARG A 137 11.90 0.90 -15.15
CA ARG A 137 13.27 0.99 -14.64
C ARG A 137 14.32 1.05 -15.76
N LEU A 138 14.18 0.23 -16.79
CA LEU A 138 15.07 0.27 -17.96
C LEU A 138 14.96 1.60 -18.70
N ARG A 139 13.75 2.13 -18.84
CA ARG A 139 13.52 3.44 -19.46
C ARG A 139 14.16 4.58 -18.67
N GLU A 140 14.10 4.56 -17.35
CA GLU A 140 14.77 5.53 -16.48
C GLU A 140 16.30 5.50 -16.60
N LEU A 141 16.89 4.33 -16.89
CA LEU A 141 18.33 4.18 -17.10
C LEU A 141 18.81 4.65 -18.48
N MET A 142 17.88 4.81 -19.43
CA MET A 142 18.19 5.28 -20.79
C MET A 142 18.03 6.80 -20.98
N HIS A 143 17.55 7.49 -19.93
CA HIS A 143 17.45 8.96 -19.85
C HIS A 143 18.34 9.50 -18.74
#